data_db7ea23e33aee6335e6c0cde4fee40a4
#
_entry.id   db7ea23e33aee6335e6c0cde4fee40a4
#
_cell.length_a   1.000
_cell.length_b   1.000
_cell.length_c   1.000
_cell.angle_alpha   90.00
_cell.angle_beta   90.00
_cell.angle_gamma   90.00
#
_symmetry.space_group_name_H-M   'P 1'
#
loop_
_entity.id
_entity.type
_entity.pdbx_description
1 polymer ?
#
loop_
_entity_poly.entity_id
_entity_poly.type
_entity_poly.pdbx_seq_one_letter_code
_entity_poly.pdbx_strand_id
1 'polypeptide(L)'
;MATEEFLRWVSPVRGFGRTIAQDVEFKGRKLESGQRLLNFFMSGNRDADAFEKPEEFNVTRQRNTANVAFGFGQHFCIGSAVARLQINILFEELIKRFSHVQLVGSPDRDLKQLHFFAWENVQVIFS
;
A
#
# COMPACT_ATOMS: atom_id res chain seq x y z
N MET A 1 -0.88 15.07 1.44
CA MET A 1 -0.21 14.51 0.24
C MET A 1 0.81 13.43 0.61
N ALA A 2 1.74 13.67 1.52
CA ALA A 2 2.75 12.67 1.93
C ALA A 2 2.15 11.33 2.36
N THR A 3 1.08 11.33 3.14
CA THR A 3 0.39 10.11 3.60
C THR A 3 -0.08 9.20 2.46
N GLU A 4 -0.59 9.78 1.36
CA GLU A 4 -1.01 8.97 0.20
C GLU A 4 0.19 8.31 -0.47
N GLU A 5 1.34 8.97 -0.50
CA GLU A 5 2.56 8.39 -1.05
C GLU A 5 3.15 7.31 -0.13
N PHE A 6 3.10 7.49 1.19
CA PHE A 6 3.46 6.41 2.13
C PHE A 6 2.59 5.18 1.91
N LEU A 7 1.28 5.36 1.81
CA LEU A 7 0.33 4.26 1.59
C LEU A 7 0.58 3.56 0.25
N ARG A 8 0.78 4.32 -0.82
CA ARG A 8 1.12 3.78 -2.14
C ARG A 8 2.42 2.98 -2.10
N TRP A 9 3.46 3.58 -1.52
CA TRP A 9 4.82 3.03 -1.51
C TRP A 9 4.91 1.75 -0.68
N VAL A 10 4.37 1.77 0.53
CA VAL A 10 4.41 0.63 1.44
C VAL A 10 3.45 -0.47 0.99
N SER A 11 2.24 -0.11 0.53
CA SER A 11 1.18 -1.06 0.17
C SER A 11 1.11 -2.21 1.18
N PRO A 12 0.75 -1.95 2.45
CA PRO A 12 0.92 -2.92 3.54
C PRO A 12 0.16 -4.22 3.31
N VAL A 13 -0.96 -4.17 2.60
CA VAL A 13 -1.67 -5.34 2.09
C VAL A 13 -1.15 -5.66 0.70
N ARG A 14 -0.54 -6.83 0.52
CA ARG A 14 0.02 -7.24 -0.77
C ARG A 14 -1.04 -7.47 -1.83
N GLY A 15 -2.15 -8.06 -1.44
CA GLY A 15 -3.25 -8.36 -2.35
C GLY A 15 -4.28 -9.29 -1.75
N PHE A 16 -5.39 -9.45 -2.47
CA PHE A 16 -6.48 -10.35 -2.12
C PHE A 16 -6.89 -11.24 -3.28
N GLY A 17 -7.27 -12.47 -2.93
CA GLY A 17 -7.88 -13.39 -3.88
C GLY A 17 -9.31 -13.00 -4.22
N ARG A 18 -9.72 -13.33 -5.43
CA ARG A 18 -11.10 -13.30 -5.92
C ARG A 18 -11.42 -14.61 -6.63
N THR A 19 -12.67 -14.98 -6.63
CA THR A 19 -13.16 -16.10 -7.44
C THR A 19 -13.97 -15.52 -8.59
N ILE A 20 -13.73 -15.99 -9.80
CA ILE A 20 -14.48 -15.58 -10.97
C ILE A 20 -15.89 -16.16 -10.84
N ALA A 21 -16.90 -15.28 -10.81
CA ALA A 21 -18.29 -15.68 -10.58
C ALA A 21 -18.97 -16.24 -11.84
N GLN A 22 -18.54 -15.78 -13.00
CA GLN A 22 -19.05 -16.20 -14.31
C GLN A 22 -17.95 -16.06 -15.35
N ASP A 23 -18.06 -16.79 -16.45
CA ASP A 23 -17.13 -16.70 -17.56
C ASP A 23 -17.06 -15.25 -18.05
N VAL A 24 -15.85 -14.74 -18.22
CA VAL A 24 -15.62 -13.37 -18.67
C VAL A 24 -14.34 -13.27 -19.49
N GLU A 25 -14.32 -12.37 -20.45
CA GLU A 25 -13.12 -12.01 -21.16
C GLU A 25 -12.53 -10.71 -20.54
N PHE A 26 -11.26 -10.78 -20.16
CA PHE A 26 -10.53 -9.66 -19.61
C PHE A 26 -9.20 -9.47 -20.34
N LYS A 27 -9.03 -8.33 -20.98
CA LYS A 27 -7.81 -7.99 -21.77
C LYS A 27 -7.40 -9.13 -22.74
N GLY A 28 -8.36 -9.70 -23.48
CA GLY A 28 -8.12 -10.76 -24.45
C GLY A 28 -7.89 -12.15 -23.84
N ARG A 29 -8.07 -12.32 -22.54
CA ARG A 29 -7.98 -13.61 -21.84
C ARG A 29 -9.35 -14.06 -21.37
N LYS A 30 -9.68 -15.31 -21.68
CA LYS A 30 -10.88 -15.95 -21.10
C LYS A 30 -10.59 -16.36 -19.66
N LEU A 31 -11.46 -15.95 -18.76
CA LEU A 31 -11.45 -16.36 -17.36
C LEU A 31 -12.74 -17.14 -17.12
N GLU A 32 -12.61 -18.34 -16.58
CA GLU A 32 -13.72 -19.25 -16.37
C GLU A 32 -14.28 -19.11 -14.95
N SER A 33 -15.56 -19.33 -14.81
CA SER A 33 -16.23 -19.39 -13.51
C SER A 33 -15.54 -20.41 -12.58
N GLY A 34 -15.34 -20.02 -11.34
CA GLY A 34 -14.64 -20.82 -10.33
C GLY A 34 -13.12 -20.64 -10.31
N GLN A 35 -12.52 -20.08 -11.33
CA GLN A 35 -11.08 -19.78 -11.31
C GLN A 35 -10.73 -18.75 -10.22
N ARG A 36 -9.53 -18.86 -9.66
CA ARG A 36 -9.02 -17.94 -8.65
C ARG A 36 -8.12 -16.90 -9.29
N LEU A 37 -8.40 -15.64 -8.97
CA LEU A 37 -7.62 -14.48 -9.37
C LEU A 37 -6.97 -13.88 -8.14
N LEU A 38 -5.73 -13.46 -8.25
CA LEU A 38 -5.04 -12.71 -7.20
C LEU A 38 -4.79 -11.26 -7.66
N ASN A 39 -5.37 -10.32 -6.93
CA ASN A 39 -5.15 -8.89 -7.16
C ASN A 39 -3.95 -8.44 -6.34
N PHE A 40 -2.84 -8.10 -6.98
CA PHE A 40 -1.65 -7.57 -6.33
C PHE A 40 -1.71 -6.05 -6.21
N PHE A 41 -2.01 -5.55 -5.02
CA PHE A 41 -2.09 -4.11 -4.76
C PHE A 41 -0.73 -3.43 -4.84
N MET A 42 0.32 -4.09 -4.39
CA MET A 42 1.69 -3.58 -4.51
C MET A 42 2.09 -3.35 -5.97
N SER A 43 1.72 -4.27 -6.88
CA SER A 43 1.98 -4.13 -8.31
C SER A 43 1.14 -3.00 -8.90
N GLY A 44 -0.17 -2.96 -8.56
CA GLY A 44 -1.05 -1.89 -9.03
C GLY A 44 -0.60 -0.49 -8.60
N ASN A 45 -0.05 -0.36 -7.39
CA ASN A 45 0.50 0.91 -6.88
C ASN A 45 1.87 1.29 -7.51
N ARG A 46 2.44 0.42 -8.36
CA ARG A 46 3.67 0.66 -9.13
C ARG A 46 3.44 0.54 -10.64
N ASP A 47 2.20 0.55 -11.07
CA ASP A 47 1.85 0.47 -12.48
C ASP A 47 2.20 1.77 -13.20
N ALA A 48 3.03 1.70 -14.23
CA ALA A 48 3.48 2.85 -15.01
C ALA A 48 2.35 3.47 -15.86
N ASP A 49 1.29 2.71 -16.15
CA ASP A 49 0.11 3.24 -16.82
C ASP A 49 -0.75 4.11 -15.89
N ALA A 50 -0.58 3.93 -14.57
CA ALA A 50 -1.36 4.64 -13.56
C ALA A 50 -0.56 5.74 -12.83
N PHE A 51 0.75 5.57 -12.72
CA PHE A 51 1.63 6.46 -11.97
C PHE A 51 2.85 6.86 -12.78
N GLU A 52 3.07 8.14 -12.92
CA GLU A 52 4.34 8.65 -13.45
C GLU A 52 5.48 8.31 -12.50
N LYS A 53 6.59 7.73 -13.02
CA LYS A 53 7.75 7.30 -12.25
C LYS A 53 7.37 6.48 -11.01
N PRO A 54 6.70 5.34 -11.17
CA PRO A 54 6.10 4.58 -10.07
C PRO A 54 7.11 4.07 -9.04
N GLU A 55 8.37 3.89 -9.45
CA GLU A 55 9.47 3.43 -8.58
C GLU A 55 10.19 4.57 -7.84
N GLU A 56 9.71 5.81 -7.95
CA GLU A 56 10.19 6.92 -7.15
C GLU A 56 9.26 7.16 -5.96
N PHE A 57 9.83 7.23 -4.75
CA PHE A 57 9.12 7.70 -3.57
C PHE A 57 9.10 9.24 -3.59
N ASN A 58 7.92 9.81 -3.79
CA ASN A 58 7.76 11.26 -3.92
C ASN A 58 6.61 11.79 -3.07
N VAL A 59 6.93 12.36 -1.92
CA VAL A 59 5.93 12.92 -0.98
C VAL A 59 5.15 14.11 -1.54
N THR A 60 5.61 14.70 -2.64
CA THR A 60 4.91 15.78 -3.35
C THR A 60 4.03 15.28 -4.49
N ARG A 61 4.01 13.97 -4.72
CA ARG A 61 3.17 13.35 -5.75
C ARG A 61 1.72 13.80 -5.58
N GLN A 62 1.12 14.25 -6.67
CA GLN A 62 -0.29 14.61 -6.68
C GLN A 62 -1.15 13.39 -6.33
N ARG A 63 -2.23 13.63 -5.58
CA ARG A 63 -3.17 12.58 -5.23
C ARG A 63 -3.70 11.91 -6.49
N ASN A 64 -3.57 10.60 -6.55
CA ASN A 64 -4.05 9.79 -7.66
C ASN A 64 -5.13 8.81 -7.15
N THR A 65 -6.26 8.76 -7.83
CA THR A 65 -7.37 7.84 -7.54
C THR A 65 -7.02 6.39 -7.84
N ALA A 66 -5.93 6.14 -8.60
CA ALA A 66 -5.42 4.80 -8.88
C ALA A 66 -4.74 4.12 -7.68
N ASN A 67 -4.49 4.85 -6.57
CA ASN A 67 -3.92 4.24 -5.36
C ASN A 67 -4.88 3.18 -4.79
N VAL A 68 -4.44 1.93 -4.82
CA VAL A 68 -5.23 0.76 -4.39
C VAL A 68 -4.76 0.17 -3.05
N ALA A 69 -3.99 0.92 -2.24
CA ALA A 69 -3.51 0.44 -0.94
C ALA A 69 -4.63 0.00 0.01
N PHE A 70 -5.81 0.59 -0.14
CA PHE A 70 -7.02 0.23 0.61
C PHE A 70 -8.01 -0.64 -0.18
N GLY A 71 -7.58 -1.19 -1.31
CA GLY A 71 -8.46 -1.89 -2.22
C GLY A 71 -9.37 -0.95 -3.01
N PHE A 72 -10.42 -1.49 -3.60
CA PHE A 72 -11.42 -0.73 -4.37
C PHE A 72 -12.77 -1.47 -4.43
N GLY A 73 -13.81 -0.77 -4.90
CA GLY A 73 -15.15 -1.31 -5.07
C GLY A 73 -15.85 -1.60 -3.74
N GLN A 74 -16.71 -2.60 -3.71
CA GLN A 74 -17.55 -2.94 -2.55
C GLN A 74 -16.74 -3.36 -1.32
N HIS A 75 -15.52 -3.84 -1.51
CA HIS A 75 -14.59 -4.23 -0.43
C HIS A 75 -13.55 -3.15 -0.12
N PHE A 76 -13.80 -1.91 -0.51
CA PHE A 76 -12.93 -0.79 -0.09
C PHE A 76 -12.82 -0.76 1.43
N CYS A 77 -11.60 -0.55 1.94
CA CYS A 77 -11.32 -0.60 3.37
C CYS A 77 -12.16 0.42 4.16
N ILE A 78 -13.01 -0.06 5.04
CA ILE A 78 -13.84 0.78 5.91
C ILE A 78 -13.01 1.65 6.86
N GLY A 79 -11.82 1.17 7.26
CA GLY A 79 -10.89 1.87 8.15
C GLY A 79 -10.01 2.92 7.45
N SER A 80 -10.15 3.11 6.14
CA SER A 80 -9.25 3.95 5.34
C SER A 80 -9.15 5.40 5.81
N ALA A 81 -10.25 5.98 6.28
CA ALA A 81 -10.28 7.35 6.80
C ALA A 81 -9.55 7.45 8.14
N VAL A 82 -9.77 6.50 9.04
CA VAL A 82 -9.13 6.44 10.35
C VAL A 82 -7.62 6.22 10.19
N ALA A 83 -7.21 5.29 9.32
CA ALA A 83 -5.80 5.03 9.05
C ALA A 83 -5.08 6.28 8.53
N ARG A 84 -5.66 7.01 7.59
CA ARG A 84 -5.10 8.28 7.10
C ARG A 84 -4.96 9.32 8.20
N LEU A 85 -5.99 9.45 9.02
CA LEU A 85 -5.98 10.38 10.16
C LEU A 85 -4.87 10.03 11.13
N GLN A 86 -4.74 8.76 11.51
CA GLN A 86 -3.69 8.30 12.42
C GLN A 86 -2.28 8.55 11.86
N ILE A 87 -2.05 8.25 10.59
CA ILE A 87 -0.76 8.48 9.93
C ILE A 87 -0.45 9.98 9.90
N ASN A 88 -1.42 10.83 9.54
CA ASN A 88 -1.22 12.28 9.52
C ASN A 88 -0.85 12.81 10.89
N ILE A 89 -1.62 12.49 11.93
CA ILE A 89 -1.36 12.94 13.31
C ILE A 89 0.02 12.44 13.77
N LEU A 90 0.34 11.17 13.53
CA LEU A 90 1.64 10.61 13.90
C LEU A 90 2.79 11.42 13.30
N PHE A 91 2.78 11.63 11.98
CA PHE A 91 3.86 12.36 11.32
C PHE A 91 3.89 13.84 11.71
N GLU A 92 2.74 14.48 11.87
CA GLU A 92 2.68 15.87 12.36
C GLU A 92 3.32 16.01 13.75
N GLU A 93 3.02 15.09 14.67
CA GLU A 93 3.59 15.10 16.01
C GLU A 93 5.08 14.74 16.03
N LEU A 94 5.51 13.82 15.19
CA LEU A 94 6.93 13.47 15.07
C LEU A 94 7.75 14.64 14.52
N ILE A 95 7.30 15.28 13.45
CA ILE A 95 8.00 16.40 12.81
C ILE A 95 8.08 17.63 13.74
N LYS A 96 7.05 17.87 14.57
CA LYS A 96 7.07 18.96 15.56
C LYS A 96 8.09 18.74 16.66
N ARG A 97 8.34 17.50 17.05
CA ARG A 97 9.15 17.15 18.22
C ARG A 97 10.59 16.82 17.89
N PHE A 98 10.83 16.27 16.71
CA PHE A 98 12.14 15.76 16.32
C PHE A 98 12.55 16.31 14.96
N SER A 99 13.79 16.74 14.87
CA SER A 99 14.38 17.23 13.61
C SER A 99 14.99 16.11 12.79
N HIS A 100 15.29 14.98 13.43
CA HIS A 100 15.97 13.86 12.78
C HIS A 100 15.47 12.52 13.30
N VAL A 101 15.39 11.53 12.40
CA VAL A 101 15.06 10.15 12.72
C VAL A 101 16.13 9.26 12.07
N GLN A 102 16.81 8.48 12.88
CA GLN A 102 17.84 7.56 12.41
C GLN A 102 17.43 6.11 12.65
N LEU A 103 17.49 5.29 11.61
CA LEU A 103 17.33 3.84 11.73
C LEU A 103 18.56 3.24 12.40
N VAL A 104 18.36 2.36 13.38
CA VAL A 104 19.41 1.62 14.09
C VAL A 104 19.40 0.17 13.66
N GLY A 105 20.52 -0.29 13.13
CA GLY A 105 20.66 -1.66 12.65
C GLY A 105 19.88 -1.93 11.37
N SER A 106 19.56 -3.20 11.15
CA SER A 106 18.73 -3.66 10.03
C SER A 106 17.44 -4.23 10.59
N PRO A 107 16.28 -3.67 10.22
CA PRO A 107 15.01 -4.24 10.67
C PRO A 107 14.78 -5.63 10.08
N ASP A 108 14.21 -6.51 10.88
CA ASP A 108 13.83 -7.83 10.44
C ASP A 108 12.50 -7.79 9.68
N ARG A 109 12.44 -8.53 8.60
CA ARG A 109 11.22 -8.64 7.82
C ARG A 109 10.37 -9.79 8.35
N ASP A 110 9.11 -9.51 8.66
CA ASP A 110 8.14 -10.58 8.96
C ASP A 110 7.80 -11.36 7.68
N LEU A 111 8.44 -12.52 7.53
CA LEU A 111 8.19 -13.44 6.40
C LEU A 111 7.03 -14.41 6.65
N LYS A 112 6.47 -14.45 7.86
CA LYS A 112 5.35 -15.34 8.22
C LYS A 112 4.02 -14.82 7.69
N GLN A 113 3.95 -13.52 7.40
CA GLN A 113 2.75 -12.85 6.91
C GLN A 113 2.71 -12.84 5.38
N LEU A 114 1.98 -13.76 4.76
CA LEU A 114 1.84 -13.81 3.31
C LEU A 114 1.04 -12.64 2.73
N HIS A 115 0.02 -12.17 3.48
CA HIS A 115 -0.89 -11.13 3.00
C HIS A 115 -0.44 -9.71 3.33
N PHE A 116 0.40 -9.55 4.36
CA PHE A 116 0.85 -8.25 4.81
C PHE A 116 2.34 -8.07 4.60
N PHE A 117 2.72 -6.84 4.30
CA PHE A 117 4.10 -6.43 4.33
C PHE A 117 4.36 -5.77 5.69
N ALA A 118 5.11 -6.44 6.53
CA ALA A 118 5.43 -5.95 7.87
C ALA A 118 6.94 -6.08 8.16
N TRP A 119 7.42 -5.21 9.01
CA TRP A 119 8.74 -5.27 9.59
C TRP A 119 8.62 -5.59 11.08
N GLU A 120 9.54 -6.42 11.58
CA GLU A 120 9.72 -6.68 13.00
C GLU A 120 10.92 -5.89 13.53
N ASN A 121 10.89 -5.52 14.81
CA ASN A 121 12.03 -4.93 15.51
C ASN A 121 12.66 -3.71 14.82
N VAL A 122 11.86 -2.79 14.34
CA VAL A 122 12.36 -1.52 13.77
C VAL A 122 12.77 -0.60 14.91
N GLN A 123 14.08 -0.46 15.14
CA GLN A 123 14.63 0.45 16.13
C GLN A 123 15.02 1.78 15.49
N VAL A 124 14.61 2.88 16.11
CA VAL A 124 14.92 4.22 15.64
C VAL A 124 15.38 5.11 16.80
N ILE A 125 16.25 6.05 16.50
CA ILE A 125 16.65 7.14 17.40
C ILE A 125 16.03 8.42 16.86
N PHE A 126 15.37 9.14 17.75
CA PHE A 126 14.83 10.46 17.48
C PHE A 126 15.71 11.53 18.14
N SER A 127 16.03 12.60 17.41
CA SER A 127 16.79 13.75 17.91
C SER A 127 16.27 15.08 17.36
#